data_41dba7f8dd5e2ac465ffca6004fa08ac
#
_entry.id   41dba7f8dd5e2ac465ffca6004fa08ac
#
_cell.length_a   1.000
_cell.length_b   1.000
_cell.length_c   1.000
_cell.angle_alpha   90.00
_cell.angle_beta   90.00
_cell.angle_gamma   90.00
#
_symmetry.space_group_name_H-M   'P 1'
#
loop_
_entity.id
_entity.type
_entity.pdbx_description
1 polymer ?
#
loop_
_entity_poly.entity_id
_entity_poly.type
_entity_poly.pdbx_seq_one_letter_code
_entity_poly.pdbx_strand_id
1 'polypeptide(L)'
;VSIQGDWDVTIKTPIGTLAVRYTFIESDDGLAGTATYKDETVALQDFTSGPAQDGTRLRWRQAVTKPMRLNLAFDVLVNDDVMSGHSRAGRLPRSAVSGARR
;
A
#
# COMPACT_ATOMS: atom_id res chain seq x y z
N VAL A 1 6.55 -7.29 15.63
CA VAL A 1 5.21 -7.40 15.03
C VAL A 1 5.36 -7.59 13.53
N SER A 2 4.67 -8.57 12.99
CA SER A 2 4.76 -8.89 11.56
C SER A 2 3.80 -8.05 10.74
N ILE A 3 4.26 -7.65 9.55
CA ILE A 3 3.42 -6.97 8.56
C ILE A 3 2.56 -8.00 7.81
N GLN A 4 2.97 -9.25 7.80
CA GLN A 4 2.29 -10.30 7.06
C GLN A 4 0.82 -10.39 7.41
N GLY A 5 -0.02 -10.59 6.41
CA GLY A 5 -1.46 -10.73 6.56
C GLY A 5 -2.23 -9.88 5.59
N ASP A 6 -3.53 -9.82 5.80
CA ASP A 6 -4.44 -9.05 4.97
C ASP A 6 -4.76 -7.72 5.63
N TRP A 7 -4.78 -6.67 4.79
CA TRP A 7 -5.04 -5.31 5.25
C TRP A 7 -6.13 -4.68 4.41
N ASP A 8 -7.06 -3.99 5.05
CA ASP A 8 -8.05 -3.15 4.35
C ASP A 8 -7.51 -1.72 4.33
N VAL A 9 -7.26 -1.21 3.14
CA VAL A 9 -6.61 0.09 2.95
C VAL A 9 -7.54 1.01 2.15
N THR A 10 -7.63 2.26 2.60
CA THR A 10 -8.42 3.29 1.94
C THR A 10 -7.46 4.34 1.38
N ILE A 11 -7.63 4.68 0.12
CA ILE A 11 -6.85 5.69 -0.57
C ILE A 11 -7.79 6.81 -0.99
N LYS A 12 -7.55 8.02 -0.45
CA LYS A 12 -8.37 9.19 -0.79
C LYS A 12 -7.71 9.95 -1.92
N THR A 13 -8.21 9.74 -3.13
CA THR A 13 -7.66 10.38 -4.32
C THR A 13 -8.52 11.57 -4.76
N PRO A 14 -7.99 12.46 -5.63
CA PRO A 14 -8.80 13.56 -6.18
C PRO A 14 -10.03 13.09 -6.96
N ILE A 15 -10.04 11.86 -7.44
CA ILE A 15 -11.15 11.31 -8.23
C ILE A 15 -12.05 10.41 -7.41
N GLY A 16 -11.84 10.31 -6.11
CA GLY A 16 -12.68 9.52 -5.23
C GLY A 16 -11.88 8.68 -4.26
N THR A 17 -12.59 7.95 -3.43
CA THR A 17 -12.00 7.07 -2.41
C THR A 17 -11.95 5.65 -2.93
N LEU A 18 -10.78 5.02 -2.84
CA LEU A 18 -10.57 3.65 -3.27
C LEU A 18 -10.39 2.76 -2.05
N ALA A 19 -11.11 1.65 -2.02
CA ALA A 19 -10.93 0.63 -0.99
C ALA A 19 -10.16 -0.54 -1.61
N VAL A 20 -8.96 -0.81 -1.09
CA VAL A 20 -8.05 -1.77 -1.67
C VAL A 20 -7.66 -2.78 -0.59
N ARG A 21 -7.63 -4.05 -0.94
CA ARG A 21 -7.13 -5.09 -0.04
C ARG A 21 -5.69 -5.37 -0.37
N TYR A 22 -4.84 -5.29 0.65
CA TYR A 22 -3.44 -5.65 0.52
C TYR A 22 -3.18 -6.96 1.25
N THR A 23 -2.36 -7.80 0.65
CA THR A 23 -1.88 -9.04 1.28
C THR A 23 -0.38 -9.02 1.28
N PHE A 24 0.25 -9.08 2.45
CA PHE A 24 1.70 -9.11 2.59
C PHE A 24 2.14 -10.48 3.06
N ILE A 25 3.19 -10.99 2.42
CA ILE A 25 3.72 -12.32 2.69
C ILE A 25 5.22 -12.20 2.95
N GLU A 26 5.69 -12.81 4.05
CA GLU A 26 7.11 -12.92 4.32
C GLU A 26 7.63 -14.25 3.76
N SER A 27 8.78 -14.19 3.08
CA SER A 27 9.43 -15.36 2.53
C SER A 27 10.92 -15.26 2.77
N ASP A 28 11.68 -16.28 2.37
CA ASP A 28 13.13 -16.29 2.52
C ASP A 28 13.79 -15.15 1.76
N ASP A 29 13.14 -14.67 0.70
CA ASP A 29 13.65 -13.56 -0.12
C ASP A 29 13.21 -12.19 0.39
N GLY A 30 12.51 -12.14 1.52
CA GLY A 30 12.03 -10.90 2.11
C GLY A 30 10.52 -10.78 2.04
N LEU A 31 10.04 -9.55 2.18
CA LEU A 31 8.62 -9.25 2.21
C LEU A 31 8.12 -8.93 0.81
N ALA A 32 6.98 -9.49 0.46
CA ALA A 32 6.32 -9.23 -0.81
C ALA A 32 4.84 -8.96 -0.57
N GLY A 33 4.16 -8.39 -1.55
CA GLY A 33 2.74 -8.13 -1.38
C GLY A 33 1.99 -7.99 -2.68
N THR A 34 0.68 -8.06 -2.55
CA THR A 34 -0.26 -7.85 -3.66
C THR A 34 -1.34 -6.89 -3.22
N ALA A 35 -1.92 -6.18 -4.18
CA ALA A 35 -3.03 -5.28 -3.95
C ALA A 35 -4.21 -5.72 -4.82
N THR A 36 -5.39 -5.81 -4.24
CA THR A 36 -6.60 -6.20 -4.94
C THR A 36 -7.62 -5.07 -4.85
N TYR A 37 -8.04 -4.58 -6.00
CA TYR A 37 -9.09 -3.58 -6.12
C TYR A 37 -10.15 -4.10 -7.08
N LYS A 38 -11.36 -4.28 -6.55
CA LYS A 38 -12.45 -4.92 -7.28
C LYS A 38 -12.01 -6.31 -7.76
N ASP A 39 -11.92 -6.53 -9.06
CA ASP A 39 -11.53 -7.82 -9.64
C ASP A 39 -10.09 -7.82 -10.17
N GLU A 40 -9.31 -6.78 -9.88
CA GLU A 40 -7.93 -6.68 -10.33
C GLU A 40 -6.97 -6.90 -9.17
N THR A 41 -6.01 -7.79 -9.35
CA THR A 41 -4.93 -8.03 -8.38
C THR A 41 -3.60 -7.76 -9.04
N VAL A 42 -2.77 -6.93 -8.41
CA VAL A 42 -1.44 -6.59 -8.93
C VAL A 42 -0.39 -6.86 -7.88
N ALA A 43 0.80 -7.25 -8.33
CA ALA A 43 1.94 -7.43 -7.45
C ALA A 43 2.57 -6.06 -7.16
N LEU A 44 3.02 -5.88 -5.92
CA LEU A 44 3.74 -4.66 -5.53
C LEU A 44 5.16 -4.73 -6.05
N GLN A 45 5.69 -3.60 -6.56
CA GLN A 45 7.01 -3.51 -7.16
C GLN A 45 7.92 -2.67 -6.27
N ASP A 46 9.22 -2.93 -6.35
CA ASP A 46 10.23 -2.16 -5.61
C ASP A 46 9.90 -2.05 -4.13
N PHE A 47 9.44 -3.14 -3.55
CA PHE A 47 9.00 -3.16 -2.16
C PHE A 47 10.21 -3.05 -1.24
N THR A 48 10.17 -2.08 -0.33
CA THR A 48 11.19 -1.91 0.70
C THR A 48 10.52 -1.72 2.05
N SER A 49 11.18 -2.20 3.10
CA SER A 49 10.73 -2.00 4.46
C SER A 49 11.92 -1.63 5.33
N GLY A 50 11.67 -0.84 6.36
CA GLY A 50 12.72 -0.45 7.27
C GLY A 50 12.15 0.03 8.59
N PRO A 51 13.00 0.08 9.64
CA PRO A 51 12.54 0.57 10.94
C PRO A 51 12.24 2.07 10.87
N ALA A 52 11.25 2.47 11.66
CA ALA A 52 10.91 3.87 11.83
C ALA A 52 10.74 4.13 13.33
N GLN A 53 10.68 5.41 13.71
CA GLN A 53 10.60 5.77 15.12
C GLN A 53 9.40 5.13 15.80
N ASP A 54 8.24 5.10 15.15
CA ASP A 54 6.99 4.62 15.73
C ASP A 54 6.44 3.39 14.99
N GLY A 55 7.31 2.58 14.38
CA GLY A 55 6.82 1.40 13.68
C GLY A 55 7.72 1.00 12.54
N THR A 56 7.12 0.57 11.44
CA THR A 56 7.82 0.12 10.26
C THR A 56 7.41 0.95 9.06
N ARG A 57 8.36 1.46 8.32
CA ARG A 57 8.11 2.24 7.11
C ARG A 57 8.14 1.30 5.91
N LEU A 58 7.10 1.38 5.08
CA LEU A 58 7.00 0.60 3.86
C LEU A 58 6.93 1.53 2.66
N ARG A 59 7.62 1.16 1.59
CA ARG A 59 7.58 1.86 0.32
C ARG A 59 7.43 0.83 -0.79
N TRP A 60 6.60 1.15 -1.77
CA TRP A 60 6.45 0.30 -2.95
C TRP A 60 5.87 1.11 -4.09
N ARG A 61 5.90 0.48 -5.27
CA ARG A 61 5.26 1.01 -6.47
C ARG A 61 4.21 0.03 -6.93
N GLN A 62 3.19 0.58 -7.55
CA GLN A 62 2.04 -0.21 -7.95
C GLN A 62 1.44 0.38 -9.21
N ALA A 63 1.26 -0.46 -10.23
CA ALA A 63 0.57 -0.06 -11.44
C ALA A 63 -0.86 -0.53 -11.36
N VAL A 64 -1.81 0.37 -11.59
CA VAL A 64 -3.23 0.06 -11.57
C VAL A 64 -3.85 0.44 -12.90
N THR A 65 -4.97 -0.20 -13.25
CA THR A 65 -5.71 0.10 -14.47
C THR A 65 -7.09 0.66 -14.20
N LYS A 66 -7.58 0.53 -12.98
CA LYS A 66 -8.90 1.02 -12.55
C LYS A 66 -8.76 2.00 -11.40
N PRO A 67 -9.47 3.08 -11.38
CA PRO A 67 -10.46 3.51 -12.37
C PRO A 67 -9.81 4.02 -13.66
N MET A 68 -8.50 4.28 -13.65
CA MET A 68 -7.71 4.63 -14.82
C MET A 68 -6.29 4.10 -14.62
N ARG A 69 -5.54 4.03 -15.70
CA ARG A 69 -4.16 3.54 -15.63
C ARG A 69 -3.28 4.56 -14.91
N LEU A 70 -2.72 4.16 -13.79
CA LEU A 70 -1.84 5.00 -12.98
C LEU A 70 -0.66 4.18 -12.48
N ASN A 71 0.50 4.84 -12.39
CA ASN A 71 1.66 4.30 -11.70
C ASN A 71 1.75 5.03 -10.37
N LEU A 72 1.53 4.29 -9.27
CA LEU A 72 1.47 4.86 -7.94
C LEU A 72 2.73 4.53 -7.16
N ALA A 73 3.22 5.50 -6.42
CA ALA A 73 4.28 5.30 -5.44
C ALA A 73 3.68 5.47 -4.05
N PHE A 74 3.93 4.52 -3.18
CA PHE A 74 3.39 4.51 -1.82
C PHE A 74 4.50 4.68 -0.80
N ASP A 75 4.20 5.44 0.25
CA ASP A 75 5.08 5.63 1.39
C ASP A 75 4.20 5.66 2.63
N VAL A 76 4.24 4.59 3.41
CA VAL A 76 3.34 4.43 4.55
C VAL A 76 4.11 4.00 5.80
N LEU A 77 3.53 4.30 6.94
CA LEU A 77 4.03 3.88 8.25
C LEU A 77 3.04 2.89 8.85
N VAL A 78 3.54 1.75 9.28
CA VAL A 78 2.74 0.74 9.96
C VAL A 78 3.09 0.76 11.44
N ASN A 79 2.06 0.91 12.26
CA ASN A 79 2.18 0.85 13.72
C ASN A 79 1.14 -0.13 14.23
N ASP A 80 1.60 -1.28 14.73
CA ASP A 80 0.74 -2.40 15.14
C ASP A 80 -0.19 -2.83 14.00
N ASP A 81 -1.48 -2.61 14.13
CA ASP A 81 -2.48 -3.04 13.16
C ASP A 81 -3.03 -1.88 12.32
N VAL A 82 -2.33 -0.74 12.33
CA VAL A 82 -2.76 0.47 11.63
C VAL A 82 -1.69 0.92 10.66
N MET A 83 -2.12 1.33 9.48
CA MET A 83 -1.24 1.86 8.43
C MET A 83 -1.69 3.26 8.07
N SER A 84 -0.74 4.18 7.90
CA SER A 84 -1.03 5.53 7.45
C SER A 84 0.12 6.08 6.62
N GLY A 85 -0.21 6.93 5.68
CA GLY A 85 0.80 7.53 4.83
C GLY A 85 0.17 8.19 3.61
N HIS A 86 0.87 8.12 2.49
CA HIS A 86 0.39 8.74 1.26
C HIS A 86 0.80 7.93 0.04
N SER A 87 0.10 8.19 -1.05
CA SER A 87 0.47 7.70 -2.37
C SER A 87 0.49 8.87 -3.34
N ARG A 88 1.22 8.70 -4.44
CA ARG A 88 1.35 9.73 -5.45
C ARG A 88 1.49 9.10 -6.83
N ALA A 89 0.77 9.66 -7.78
CA ALA A 89 0.85 9.25 -9.19
C ALA A 89 1.60 10.36 -9.96
N GLY A 90 2.91 10.15 -10.19
CA GLY A 90 3.73 11.12 -10.91
C GLY A 90 3.73 12.47 -10.24
N ARG A 91 3.28 13.50 -10.94
CA ARG A 91 3.25 14.89 -10.45
C ARG A 91 1.93 15.29 -9.80
N LEU A 92 0.99 14.39 -9.72
CA LEU A 92 -0.30 14.68 -9.11
C LEU A 92 -0.14 14.89 -7.60
N PRO A 93 -1.09 15.60 -6.96
CA PRO A 93 -1.05 15.77 -5.51
C PRO A 93 -1.08 14.43 -4.79
N ARG A 94 -0.53 14.42 -3.57
CA ARG A 94 -0.53 13.23 -2.73
C ARG A 94 -1.95 12.85 -2.34
N SER A 95 -2.17 11.54 -2.26
CA SER A 95 -3.42 10.99 -1.78
C SER A 95 -3.19 10.37 -0.40
N ALA A 96 -4.09 10.63 0.54
CA ALA A 96 -3.97 10.05 1.87
C ALA A 96 -4.26 8.56 1.82
N VAL A 97 -3.44 7.79 2.54
CA VAL A 97 -3.58 6.34 2.64
C VAL A 97 -3.76 5.98 4.10
N SER A 98 -4.79 5.21 4.39
CA SER A 98 -5.01 4.70 5.74
C SER A 98 -5.51 3.27 5.64
N GLY A 99 -5.12 2.44 6.60
CA GLY A 99 -5.51 1.05 6.58
C GLY A 99 -5.48 0.41 7.95
N ALA A 100 -6.08 -0.76 8.02
CA ALA A 100 -6.10 -1.55 9.23
C ALA A 100 -6.00 -3.03 8.86
N ARG A 101 -5.35 -3.78 9.73
CA ARG A 101 -5.24 -5.23 9.58
C ARG A 101 -6.60 -5.88 9.78
N ARG A 102 -6.89 -6.84 8.96
CA ARG A 102 -8.13 -7.61 9.08
C ARG A 102 -8.05 -8.65 10.17
#